data_baaec59bda518d9be5312059dea38ff8
#
_entry.id   baaec59bda518d9be5312059dea38ff8
#
_cell.length_a   1.000
_cell.length_b   1.000
_cell.length_c   1.000
_cell.angle_alpha   90.00
_cell.angle_beta   90.00
_cell.angle_gamma   90.00
#
_symmetry.space_group_name_H-M   'P 1'
#
loop_
_entity.id
_entity.type
_entity.pdbx_description
1 polymer ?
#
loop_
_entity_poly.entity_id
_entity_poly.type
_entity_poly.pdbx_seq_one_letter_code
_entity_poly.pdbx_strand_id
1 'polypeptide(L)'
;MEFDKNGILNRAKAAQQTAVVMDEGLRAYMLKVYNYMATGILLTGIVALLTFKMSVVTNDSGSIVGLTSIGNAIYMSGLKWLVMLAPLGIVFYMSFGINKMSASKAQTTFWVFAGLMGLSLSSILLVYTGMSVTRVFFICSATFGAMSIYGYTTKRDLTKLGSFLMMGLIGIIIASIVNIFMQSSMMYFVISILGVLIFVGLTAYDTQKIKNMYAVSDTGEVMGKKAVMGALTLYLDFINLFIMLLRLFGQRR
;
A
#
# COMPACT_ATOMS: atom_id res chain seq x y z
N MET A 1 -8.65 -1.97 60.42
CA MET A 1 -8.29 -2.30 59.00
C MET A 1 -7.69 -1.05 58.39
N GLU A 2 -6.37 -0.94 58.43
CA GLU A 2 -5.66 0.18 57.82
C GLU A 2 -5.57 -0.13 56.33
N PHE A 3 -6.29 0.62 55.50
CA PHE A 3 -6.24 0.49 54.06
C PHE A 3 -4.82 0.85 53.61
N ASP A 4 -4.11 -0.08 52.97
CA ASP A 4 -2.78 0.14 52.39
C ASP A 4 -2.85 1.13 51.18
N LYS A 5 -2.99 2.43 51.53
CA LYS A 5 -3.02 3.53 50.57
C LYS A 5 -1.75 3.58 49.70
N ASN A 6 -0.59 3.18 50.26
CA ASN A 6 0.68 3.20 49.56
C ASN A 6 0.77 2.10 48.50
N GLY A 7 0.21 0.92 48.77
CA GLY A 7 0.14 -0.17 47.80
C GLY A 7 -0.77 0.17 46.61
N ILE A 8 -1.90 0.85 46.88
CA ILE A 8 -2.83 1.30 45.82
C ILE A 8 -2.17 2.39 44.94
N LEU A 9 -1.51 3.38 45.56
CA LEU A 9 -0.81 4.45 44.84
C LEU A 9 0.35 3.91 43.99
N ASN A 10 1.11 2.95 44.49
CA ASN A 10 2.21 2.34 43.74
C ASN A 10 1.70 1.52 42.57
N ARG A 11 0.58 0.77 42.71
CA ARG A 11 -0.07 0.06 41.62
C ARG A 11 -0.62 1.02 40.55
N ALA A 12 -1.23 2.14 40.95
CA ALA A 12 -1.73 3.17 40.06
C ALA A 12 -0.58 3.82 39.25
N LYS A 13 0.53 4.18 39.91
CA LYS A 13 1.73 4.73 39.27
C LYS A 13 2.35 3.72 38.30
N ALA A 14 2.48 2.47 38.69
CA ALA A 14 3.01 1.41 37.79
C ALA A 14 2.11 1.19 36.56
N ALA A 15 0.78 1.17 36.73
CA ALA A 15 -0.18 1.06 35.63
C ALA A 15 -0.11 2.28 34.69
N GLN A 16 0.05 3.48 35.24
CA GLN A 16 0.20 4.71 34.43
C GLN A 16 1.51 4.73 33.67
N GLN A 17 2.63 4.33 34.27
CA GLN A 17 3.91 4.19 33.57
C GLN A 17 3.84 3.15 32.45
N THR A 18 3.22 2.00 32.69
CA THR A 18 3.03 0.97 31.68
C THR A 18 2.19 1.48 30.50
N ALA A 19 1.13 2.23 30.77
CA ALA A 19 0.28 2.83 29.73
C ALA A 19 1.05 3.86 28.89
N VAL A 20 1.88 4.71 29.48
CA VAL A 20 2.71 5.69 28.78
C VAL A 20 3.74 4.99 27.89
N VAL A 21 4.45 3.99 28.40
CA VAL A 21 5.44 3.21 27.61
C VAL A 21 4.77 2.48 26.45
N MET A 22 3.57 1.96 26.65
CA MET A 22 2.78 1.29 25.62
C MET A 22 2.38 2.27 24.50
N ASP A 23 1.98 3.48 24.84
CA ASP A 23 1.56 4.51 23.88
C ASP A 23 2.76 5.03 23.05
N GLU A 24 3.89 5.29 23.68
CA GLU A 24 5.13 5.69 23.00
C GLU A 24 5.65 4.59 22.06
N GLY A 25 5.67 3.35 22.52
CA GLY A 25 6.09 2.21 21.71
C GLY A 25 5.18 1.96 20.51
N LEU A 26 3.87 2.05 20.71
CA LEU A 26 2.88 1.96 19.63
C LEU A 26 3.08 3.07 18.61
N ARG A 27 3.28 4.30 19.06
CA ARG A 27 3.56 5.44 18.17
C ARG A 27 4.82 5.22 17.35
N ALA A 28 5.90 4.79 17.97
CA ALA A 28 7.17 4.50 17.29
C ALA A 28 7.00 3.37 16.24
N TYR A 29 6.26 2.32 16.59
CA TYR A 29 5.92 1.22 15.68
C TYR A 29 5.13 1.72 14.47
N MET A 30 4.05 2.47 14.66
CA MET A 30 3.22 2.98 13.57
C MET A 30 3.98 3.97 12.69
N LEU A 31 4.81 4.84 13.27
CA LEU A 31 5.70 5.72 12.49
C LEU A 31 6.67 4.91 11.61
N LYS A 32 7.19 3.79 12.11
CA LYS A 32 8.05 2.90 11.33
C LYS A 32 7.29 2.26 10.16
N VAL A 33 6.04 1.84 10.37
CA VAL A 33 5.15 1.32 9.31
C VAL A 33 4.94 2.38 8.22
N TYR A 34 4.54 3.59 8.59
CA TYR A 34 4.31 4.67 7.63
C TYR A 34 5.58 5.12 6.90
N ASN A 35 6.71 5.16 7.59
CA ASN A 35 7.99 5.50 6.97
C ASN A 35 8.40 4.48 5.91
N TYR A 36 8.26 3.18 6.18
CA TYR A 36 8.51 2.15 5.16
C TYR A 36 7.55 2.29 3.98
N MET A 37 6.25 2.45 4.24
CA MET A 37 5.26 2.64 3.20
C MET A 37 5.56 3.86 2.32
N ALA A 38 5.76 5.04 2.93
CA ALA A 38 5.97 6.30 2.23
C ALA A 38 7.26 6.26 1.39
N THR A 39 8.35 5.76 1.96
CA THR A 39 9.61 5.60 1.23
C THR A 39 9.52 4.54 0.13
N GLY A 40 8.73 3.47 0.34
CA GLY A 40 8.42 2.48 -0.71
C GLY A 40 7.65 3.10 -1.88
N ILE A 41 6.62 3.92 -1.61
CA ILE A 41 5.87 4.66 -2.64
C ILE A 41 6.79 5.64 -3.38
N LEU A 42 7.66 6.36 -2.66
CA LEU A 42 8.63 7.27 -3.25
C LEU A 42 9.58 6.54 -4.20
N LEU A 43 10.16 5.42 -3.76
CA LEU A 43 11.02 4.57 -4.59
C LEU A 43 10.28 4.09 -5.85
N THR A 44 9.05 3.63 -5.69
CA THR A 44 8.18 3.21 -6.81
C THR A 44 7.99 4.34 -7.81
N GLY A 45 7.69 5.56 -7.34
CA GLY A 45 7.52 6.73 -8.20
C GLY A 45 8.80 7.10 -8.95
N ILE A 46 9.95 7.09 -8.28
CA ILE A 46 11.25 7.37 -8.90
C ILE A 46 11.57 6.32 -9.98
N VAL A 47 11.45 5.04 -9.66
CA VAL A 47 11.70 3.95 -10.63
C VAL A 47 10.74 4.03 -11.80
N ALA A 48 9.45 4.29 -11.56
CA ALA A 48 8.46 4.43 -12.63
C ALA A 48 8.80 5.59 -13.58
N LEU A 49 9.18 6.75 -13.05
CA LEU A 49 9.57 7.92 -13.85
C LEU A 49 10.85 7.69 -14.63
N LEU A 50 11.86 7.09 -14.01
CA LEU A 50 13.13 6.78 -14.70
C LEU A 50 12.91 5.75 -15.80
N THR A 51 12.19 4.67 -15.50
CA THR A 51 11.85 3.64 -16.50
C THR A 51 11.08 4.24 -17.68
N PHE A 52 10.07 5.07 -17.39
CA PHE A 52 9.30 5.75 -18.44
C PHE A 52 10.21 6.63 -19.32
N LYS A 53 11.03 7.51 -18.72
CA LYS A 53 11.94 8.39 -19.47
C LYS A 53 12.94 7.62 -20.36
N MET A 54 13.43 6.47 -19.88
CA MET A 54 14.33 5.62 -20.64
C MET A 54 13.64 4.82 -21.75
N SER A 55 12.31 4.67 -21.65
CA SER A 55 11.51 3.81 -22.52
C SER A 55 10.85 4.53 -23.68
N VAL A 56 10.76 5.87 -23.64
CA VAL A 56 10.05 6.66 -24.65
C VAL A 56 10.99 7.56 -25.45
N VAL A 57 10.67 7.76 -26.72
CA VAL A 57 11.26 8.79 -27.58
C VAL A 57 10.26 9.92 -27.68
N THR A 58 10.66 11.14 -27.34
CA THR A 58 9.83 12.34 -27.42
C THR A 58 10.33 13.29 -28.49
N ASN A 59 9.43 13.99 -29.16
CA ASN A 59 9.77 15.10 -30.07
C ASN A 59 10.02 16.41 -29.28
N ASP A 60 10.36 17.49 -30.00
CA ASP A 60 10.63 18.81 -29.43
C ASP A 60 9.41 19.41 -28.69
N SER A 61 8.20 19.01 -29.05
CA SER A 61 6.96 19.40 -28.36
C SER A 61 6.66 18.55 -27.10
N GLY A 62 7.52 17.58 -26.73
CA GLY A 62 7.33 16.69 -25.59
C GLY A 62 6.30 15.56 -25.80
N SER A 63 5.82 15.38 -27.04
CA SER A 63 4.90 14.29 -27.39
C SER A 63 5.68 13.00 -27.61
N ILE A 64 5.11 11.85 -27.18
CA ILE A 64 5.70 10.54 -27.38
C ILE A 64 5.53 10.17 -28.85
N VAL A 65 6.65 9.95 -29.55
CA VAL A 65 6.69 9.55 -30.97
C VAL A 65 7.05 8.08 -31.16
N GLY A 66 7.54 7.41 -30.13
CA GLY A 66 7.90 6.00 -30.20
C GLY A 66 8.46 5.44 -28.91
N LEU A 67 8.85 4.18 -28.93
CA LEU A 67 9.52 3.50 -27.85
C LEU A 67 10.99 3.28 -28.20
N THR A 68 11.85 3.39 -27.20
CA THR A 68 13.26 2.96 -27.30
C THR A 68 13.36 1.43 -27.34
N SER A 69 14.56 0.88 -27.59
CA SER A 69 14.80 -0.56 -27.47
C SER A 69 14.44 -1.10 -26.09
N ILE A 70 14.70 -0.32 -25.02
CA ILE A 70 14.32 -0.65 -23.65
C ILE A 70 12.80 -0.66 -23.50
N GLY A 71 12.11 0.36 -24.01
CA GLY A 71 10.65 0.45 -24.01
C GLY A 71 9.98 -0.71 -24.73
N ASN A 72 10.50 -1.07 -25.91
CA ASN A 72 10.01 -2.24 -26.64
C ASN A 72 10.21 -3.54 -25.85
N ALA A 73 11.37 -3.72 -25.20
CA ALA A 73 11.62 -4.89 -24.37
C ALA A 73 10.65 -4.99 -23.19
N ILE A 74 10.40 -3.87 -22.47
CA ILE A 74 9.57 -3.86 -21.24
C ILE A 74 8.08 -3.94 -21.57
N TYR A 75 7.59 -3.21 -22.60
CA TYR A 75 6.15 -3.05 -22.81
C TYR A 75 5.58 -3.90 -23.94
N MET A 76 6.39 -4.30 -24.94
CA MET A 76 5.91 -5.00 -26.12
C MET A 76 6.36 -6.47 -26.20
N SER A 77 7.47 -6.83 -25.55
CA SER A 77 7.97 -8.22 -25.57
C SER A 77 7.26 -9.10 -24.54
N GLY A 78 7.57 -10.40 -24.52
CA GLY A 78 7.13 -11.34 -23.49
C GLY A 78 7.56 -10.95 -22.06
N LEU A 79 8.60 -10.09 -21.92
CA LEU A 79 9.08 -9.58 -20.62
C LEU A 79 8.01 -8.76 -19.87
N LYS A 80 7.05 -8.16 -20.59
CA LYS A 80 5.93 -7.43 -19.96
C LYS A 80 5.18 -8.28 -18.93
N TRP A 81 4.97 -9.56 -19.20
CA TRP A 81 4.28 -10.46 -18.28
C TRP A 81 5.07 -10.70 -17.01
N LEU A 82 6.40 -10.87 -17.16
CA LEU A 82 7.28 -10.99 -16.01
C LEU A 82 7.26 -9.72 -15.17
N VAL A 83 7.39 -8.55 -15.79
CA VAL A 83 7.35 -7.24 -15.10
C VAL A 83 6.03 -7.02 -14.38
N MET A 84 4.90 -7.42 -14.97
CA MET A 84 3.58 -7.30 -14.35
C MET A 84 3.38 -8.27 -13.17
N LEU A 85 3.88 -9.49 -13.28
CA LEU A 85 3.62 -10.55 -12.29
C LEU A 85 4.68 -10.64 -11.20
N ALA A 86 5.90 -10.12 -11.44
CA ALA A 86 6.98 -10.20 -10.46
C ALA A 86 6.64 -9.55 -9.09
N PRO A 87 6.00 -8.36 -9.03
CA PRO A 87 5.58 -7.80 -7.75
C PRO A 87 4.63 -8.72 -6.98
N LEU A 88 3.68 -9.34 -7.66
CA LEU A 88 2.73 -10.29 -7.06
C LEU A 88 3.47 -11.52 -6.49
N GLY A 89 4.45 -12.05 -7.23
CA GLY A 89 5.31 -13.13 -6.74
C GLY A 89 6.04 -12.77 -5.45
N ILE A 90 6.56 -11.53 -5.34
CA ILE A 90 7.22 -11.08 -4.10
C ILE A 90 6.22 -10.93 -2.95
N VAL A 91 5.00 -10.43 -3.21
CA VAL A 91 3.95 -10.36 -2.17
C VAL A 91 3.68 -11.74 -1.60
N PHE A 92 3.49 -12.76 -2.43
CA PHE A 92 3.31 -14.14 -1.97
C PHE A 92 4.54 -14.65 -1.23
N TYR A 93 5.74 -14.42 -1.76
CA TYR A 93 6.99 -14.82 -1.10
C TYR A 93 7.12 -14.22 0.31
N MET A 94 6.79 -12.94 0.48
CA MET A 94 6.80 -12.28 1.79
C MET A 94 5.70 -12.82 2.69
N SER A 95 4.48 -12.96 2.19
CA SER A 95 3.32 -13.40 2.98
C SER A 95 3.51 -14.80 3.55
N PHE A 96 4.02 -15.74 2.77
CA PHE A 96 4.25 -17.12 3.24
C PHE A 96 5.60 -17.30 3.95
N GLY A 97 6.60 -16.46 3.61
CA GLY A 97 7.97 -16.62 4.07
C GLY A 97 8.35 -15.78 5.29
N ILE A 98 7.53 -14.80 5.71
CA ILE A 98 7.91 -13.80 6.73
C ILE A 98 8.39 -14.41 8.05
N ASN A 99 7.79 -15.53 8.47
CA ASN A 99 8.17 -16.21 9.71
C ASN A 99 9.60 -16.76 9.67
N LYS A 100 10.09 -17.13 8.48
CA LYS A 100 11.43 -17.68 8.24
C LYS A 100 12.47 -16.62 7.85
N MET A 101 12.05 -15.38 7.63
CA MET A 101 12.93 -14.26 7.28
C MET A 101 13.41 -13.54 8.52
N SER A 102 14.63 -12.95 8.46
CA SER A 102 15.03 -11.91 9.40
C SER A 102 14.33 -10.58 9.06
N ALA A 103 14.23 -9.66 10.02
CA ALA A 103 13.68 -8.33 9.78
C ALA A 103 14.43 -7.57 8.68
N SER A 104 15.76 -7.70 8.63
CA SER A 104 16.59 -7.12 7.56
C SER A 104 16.26 -7.71 6.20
N LYS A 105 16.11 -9.04 6.09
CA LYS A 105 15.71 -9.70 4.84
C LYS A 105 14.32 -9.27 4.39
N ALA A 106 13.36 -9.18 5.30
CA ALA A 106 12.01 -8.70 5.00
C ALA A 106 12.04 -7.26 4.46
N GLN A 107 12.84 -6.38 5.09
CA GLN A 107 13.03 -5.00 4.65
C GLN A 107 13.65 -4.92 3.24
N THR A 108 14.73 -5.65 2.98
CA THR A 108 15.36 -5.70 1.66
C THR A 108 14.38 -6.20 0.59
N THR A 109 13.62 -7.24 0.91
CA THR A 109 12.61 -7.79 -0.02
C THR A 109 11.51 -6.77 -0.31
N PHE A 110 11.10 -5.97 0.69
CA PHE A 110 10.15 -4.88 0.50
C PHE A 110 10.70 -3.79 -0.44
N TRP A 111 11.99 -3.45 -0.35
CA TRP A 111 12.60 -2.48 -1.29
C TRP A 111 12.68 -3.02 -2.72
N VAL A 112 13.02 -4.30 -2.88
CA VAL A 112 13.00 -4.97 -4.20
C VAL A 112 11.59 -4.97 -4.77
N PHE A 113 10.59 -5.29 -3.94
CA PHE A 113 9.18 -5.21 -4.32
C PHE A 113 8.78 -3.80 -4.79
N ALA A 114 9.14 -2.75 -4.04
CA ALA A 114 8.82 -1.36 -4.40
C ALA A 114 9.47 -0.95 -5.73
N GLY A 115 10.70 -1.38 -5.99
CA GLY A 115 11.39 -1.16 -7.26
C GLY A 115 10.70 -1.88 -8.44
N LEU A 116 10.36 -3.15 -8.28
CA LEU A 116 9.63 -3.92 -9.30
C LEU A 116 8.23 -3.36 -9.56
N MET A 117 7.55 -2.89 -8.51
CA MET A 117 6.27 -2.21 -8.66
C MET A 117 6.42 -0.91 -9.47
N GLY A 118 7.49 -0.14 -9.24
CA GLY A 118 7.81 1.04 -10.04
C GLY A 118 8.02 0.70 -11.52
N LEU A 119 8.78 -0.36 -11.80
CA LEU A 119 8.97 -0.85 -13.16
C LEU A 119 7.63 -1.23 -13.81
N SER A 120 6.77 -1.95 -13.11
CA SER A 120 5.43 -2.34 -13.59
C SER A 120 4.53 -1.13 -13.83
N LEU A 121 4.48 -0.19 -12.87
CA LEU A 121 3.62 1.00 -12.94
C LEU A 121 4.13 2.07 -13.92
N SER A 122 5.34 1.96 -14.45
CA SER A 122 5.85 2.87 -15.47
C SER A 122 4.96 2.92 -16.72
N SER A 123 4.28 1.81 -17.03
CA SER A 123 3.29 1.71 -18.11
C SER A 123 2.10 2.67 -17.94
N ILE A 124 1.76 3.07 -16.73
CA ILE A 124 0.70 4.05 -16.44
C ILE A 124 1.04 5.41 -17.08
N LEU A 125 2.31 5.79 -17.08
CA LEU A 125 2.78 7.04 -17.66
C LEU A 125 2.73 7.07 -19.20
N LEU A 126 2.62 5.89 -19.85
CA LEU A 126 2.32 5.81 -21.29
C LEU A 126 0.85 6.12 -21.57
N VAL A 127 -0.06 5.70 -20.69
CA VAL A 127 -1.51 5.79 -20.90
C VAL A 127 -2.07 7.12 -20.43
N TYR A 128 -1.58 7.64 -19.31
CA TYR A 128 -2.10 8.85 -18.67
C TYR A 128 -1.11 10.01 -18.73
N THR A 129 -1.64 11.24 -18.77
CA THR A 129 -0.80 12.44 -18.73
C THR A 129 -0.13 12.59 -17.38
N GLY A 130 1.11 13.09 -17.34
CA GLY A 130 1.85 13.29 -16.09
C GLY A 130 1.11 14.23 -15.11
N MET A 131 0.48 15.29 -15.63
CA MET A 131 -0.33 16.22 -14.81
C MET A 131 -1.49 15.50 -14.12
N SER A 132 -2.16 14.60 -14.83
CA SER A 132 -3.27 13.82 -14.31
C SER A 132 -2.82 12.82 -13.25
N VAL A 133 -1.71 12.12 -13.49
CA VAL A 133 -1.08 11.21 -12.52
C VAL A 133 -0.75 11.94 -11.23
N THR A 134 -0.12 13.12 -11.33
CA THR A 134 0.22 13.94 -10.16
C THR A 134 -1.03 14.40 -9.40
N ARG A 135 -2.05 14.91 -10.09
CA ARG A 135 -3.30 15.34 -9.46
C ARG A 135 -3.97 14.19 -8.69
N VAL A 136 -4.10 13.04 -9.33
CA VAL A 136 -4.73 11.86 -8.71
C VAL A 136 -3.89 11.33 -7.55
N PHE A 137 -2.56 11.41 -7.64
CA PHE A 137 -1.67 11.04 -6.53
C PHE A 137 -1.96 11.88 -5.26
N PHE A 138 -2.13 13.20 -5.39
CA PHE A 138 -2.46 14.05 -4.24
C PHE A 138 -3.87 13.76 -3.69
N ILE A 139 -4.87 13.53 -4.56
CA ILE A 139 -6.22 13.13 -4.12
C ILE A 139 -6.15 11.81 -3.36
N CYS A 140 -5.43 10.83 -3.90
CA CYS A 140 -5.23 9.53 -3.26
C CYS A 140 -4.54 9.69 -1.90
N SER A 141 -3.47 10.48 -1.83
CA SER A 141 -2.72 10.72 -0.59
C SER A 141 -3.58 11.36 0.50
N ALA A 142 -4.41 12.35 0.14
CA ALA A 142 -5.32 13.00 1.07
C ALA A 142 -6.41 12.04 1.58
N THR A 143 -7.02 11.27 0.67
CA THR A 143 -8.05 10.27 1.01
C THR A 143 -7.48 9.17 1.90
N PHE A 144 -6.34 8.62 1.50
CA PHE A 144 -5.62 7.59 2.26
C PHE A 144 -5.24 8.09 3.66
N GLY A 145 -4.66 9.29 3.75
CA GLY A 145 -4.27 9.90 5.03
C GLY A 145 -5.46 10.09 5.96
N ALA A 146 -6.58 10.62 5.46
CA ALA A 146 -7.79 10.81 6.25
C ALA A 146 -8.34 9.47 6.78
N MET A 147 -8.42 8.43 5.93
CA MET A 147 -8.92 7.12 6.34
C MET A 147 -7.96 6.38 7.27
N SER A 148 -6.66 6.58 7.09
CA SER A 148 -5.64 6.03 7.97
C SER A 148 -5.72 6.66 9.37
N ILE A 149 -5.89 7.98 9.47
CA ILE A 149 -6.12 8.67 10.76
C ILE A 149 -7.41 8.16 11.40
N TYR A 150 -8.49 8.01 10.64
CA TYR A 150 -9.72 7.43 11.16
C TYR A 150 -9.51 6.01 11.70
N GLY A 151 -8.86 5.13 10.95
CA GLY A 151 -8.56 3.75 11.38
C GLY A 151 -7.68 3.71 12.65
N TYR A 152 -6.71 4.64 12.77
CA TYR A 152 -5.84 4.74 13.95
C TYR A 152 -6.58 5.23 15.20
N THR A 153 -7.49 6.20 15.05
CA THR A 153 -8.14 6.90 16.19
C THR A 153 -9.49 6.32 16.60
N THR A 154 -10.20 5.65 15.69
CA THR A 154 -11.54 5.13 15.98
C THR A 154 -11.52 4.09 17.11
N LYS A 155 -12.54 4.18 17.98
CA LYS A 155 -12.81 3.20 19.04
C LYS A 155 -13.75 2.08 18.57
N ARG A 156 -14.36 2.22 17.38
CA ARG A 156 -15.22 1.17 16.81
C ARG A 156 -14.36 0.04 16.27
N ASP A 157 -14.76 -1.19 16.54
CA ASP A 157 -14.14 -2.36 15.92
C ASP A 157 -14.55 -2.46 14.44
N LEU A 158 -13.56 -2.35 13.56
CA LEU A 158 -13.74 -2.40 12.11
C LEU A 158 -13.66 -3.84 11.55
N THR A 159 -13.50 -4.87 12.37
CA THR A 159 -13.28 -6.26 11.92
C THR A 159 -14.44 -6.76 11.03
N LYS A 160 -15.70 -6.49 11.40
CA LYS A 160 -16.87 -6.88 10.59
C LYS A 160 -16.88 -6.15 9.24
N LEU A 161 -16.57 -4.85 9.25
CA LEU A 161 -16.45 -4.06 8.03
C LEU A 161 -15.31 -4.59 7.15
N GLY A 162 -14.14 -4.86 7.73
CA GLY A 162 -12.99 -5.43 7.02
C GLY A 162 -13.33 -6.77 6.34
N SER A 163 -14.03 -7.67 7.04
CA SER A 163 -14.46 -8.94 6.45
C SER A 163 -15.42 -8.75 5.27
N PHE A 164 -16.34 -7.81 5.37
CA PHE A 164 -17.24 -7.46 4.26
C PHE A 164 -16.48 -6.88 3.06
N LEU A 165 -15.54 -5.95 3.31
CA LEU A 165 -14.73 -5.33 2.27
C LEU A 165 -13.81 -6.33 1.59
N MET A 166 -13.26 -7.30 2.33
CA MET A 166 -12.46 -8.39 1.75
C MET A 166 -13.28 -9.29 0.82
N MET A 167 -14.54 -9.58 1.14
CA MET A 167 -15.44 -10.27 0.21
C MET A 167 -15.69 -9.42 -1.04
N GLY A 168 -15.92 -8.12 -0.87
CA GLY A 168 -16.05 -7.17 -1.97
C GLY A 168 -14.81 -7.12 -2.86
N LEU A 169 -13.61 -7.15 -2.25
CA LEU A 169 -12.34 -7.20 -2.98
C LEU A 169 -12.24 -8.45 -3.86
N ILE A 170 -12.59 -9.62 -3.33
CA ILE A 170 -12.63 -10.86 -4.12
C ILE A 170 -13.63 -10.70 -5.28
N GLY A 171 -14.80 -10.11 -5.02
CA GLY A 171 -15.81 -9.85 -6.04
C GLY A 171 -15.31 -8.96 -7.18
N ILE A 172 -14.61 -7.84 -6.87
CA ILE A 172 -14.06 -6.97 -7.93
C ILE A 172 -12.88 -7.61 -8.66
N ILE A 173 -12.10 -8.49 -8.02
CA ILE A 173 -11.05 -9.25 -8.70
C ILE A 173 -11.69 -10.19 -9.74
N ILE A 174 -12.71 -10.96 -9.36
CA ILE A 174 -13.45 -11.85 -10.27
C ILE A 174 -14.08 -11.03 -11.41
N ALA A 175 -14.77 -9.94 -11.07
CA ALA A 175 -15.38 -9.05 -12.09
C ALA A 175 -14.34 -8.46 -13.04
N SER A 176 -13.12 -8.13 -12.54
CA SER A 176 -12.02 -7.63 -13.37
C SER A 176 -11.52 -8.69 -14.35
N ILE A 177 -11.40 -9.95 -13.89
CA ILE A 177 -11.01 -11.07 -14.75
C ILE A 177 -12.06 -11.29 -15.84
N VAL A 178 -13.35 -11.32 -15.48
CA VAL A 178 -14.46 -11.44 -16.44
C VAL A 178 -14.42 -10.29 -17.45
N ASN A 179 -14.15 -9.07 -16.98
CA ASN A 179 -14.12 -7.90 -17.87
C ASN A 179 -12.95 -7.91 -18.86
N ILE A 180 -11.88 -8.67 -18.62
CA ILE A 180 -10.79 -8.86 -19.60
C ILE A 180 -11.36 -9.50 -20.89
N PHE A 181 -12.31 -10.42 -20.75
CA PHE A 181 -12.96 -11.09 -21.88
C PHE A 181 -14.13 -10.28 -22.45
N MET A 182 -14.92 -9.61 -21.61
CA MET A 182 -16.09 -8.82 -22.03
C MET A 182 -15.73 -7.46 -22.62
N GLN A 183 -14.59 -6.88 -22.21
CA GLN A 183 -14.12 -5.55 -22.62
C GLN A 183 -15.16 -4.43 -22.46
N SER A 184 -16.07 -4.56 -21.47
CA SER A 184 -17.15 -3.61 -21.23
C SER A 184 -16.63 -2.36 -20.50
N SER A 185 -16.80 -1.19 -21.12
CA SER A 185 -16.45 0.09 -20.53
C SER A 185 -17.31 0.42 -19.30
N MET A 186 -18.59 0.04 -19.30
CA MET A 186 -19.49 0.21 -18.15
C MET A 186 -19.02 -0.64 -16.96
N MET A 187 -18.68 -1.90 -17.19
CA MET A 187 -18.17 -2.77 -16.13
C MET A 187 -16.84 -2.24 -15.58
N TYR A 188 -15.95 -1.75 -16.44
CA TYR A 188 -14.71 -1.11 -16.04
C TYR A 188 -14.94 0.09 -15.11
N PHE A 189 -15.93 0.93 -15.43
CA PHE A 189 -16.32 2.09 -14.62
C PHE A 189 -16.89 1.67 -13.26
N VAL A 190 -17.83 0.71 -13.24
CA VAL A 190 -18.44 0.19 -12.01
C VAL A 190 -17.39 -0.44 -11.10
N ILE A 191 -16.50 -1.29 -11.63
CA ILE A 191 -15.37 -1.89 -10.89
C ILE A 191 -14.51 -0.81 -10.27
N SER A 192 -14.24 0.29 -10.99
CA SER A 192 -13.40 1.36 -10.48
C SER A 192 -14.05 2.12 -9.33
N ILE A 193 -15.36 2.42 -9.40
CA ILE A 193 -16.10 3.04 -8.29
C ILE A 193 -16.11 2.13 -7.06
N LEU A 194 -16.51 0.87 -7.23
CA LEU A 194 -16.56 -0.10 -6.13
C LEU A 194 -15.16 -0.31 -5.54
N GLY A 195 -14.12 -0.34 -6.38
CA GLY A 195 -12.74 -0.44 -5.95
C GLY A 195 -12.31 0.72 -5.07
N VAL A 196 -12.64 1.96 -5.43
CA VAL A 196 -12.36 3.13 -4.58
C VAL A 196 -13.03 2.97 -3.21
N LEU A 197 -14.31 2.63 -3.16
CA LEU A 197 -15.04 2.48 -1.89
C LEU A 197 -14.43 1.36 -1.02
N ILE A 198 -14.07 0.24 -1.64
CA ILE A 198 -13.46 -0.90 -0.94
C ILE A 198 -12.09 -0.51 -0.39
N PHE A 199 -11.18 0.08 -1.19
CA PHE A 199 -9.84 0.40 -0.72
C PHE A 199 -9.81 1.57 0.26
N VAL A 200 -10.73 2.53 0.18
CA VAL A 200 -10.96 3.55 1.21
C VAL A 200 -11.31 2.91 2.55
N GLY A 201 -12.23 1.95 2.55
CA GLY A 201 -12.61 1.24 3.76
C GLY A 201 -11.51 0.30 4.28
N LEU A 202 -10.82 -0.42 3.39
CA LEU A 202 -9.70 -1.29 3.75
C LEU A 202 -8.55 -0.50 4.36
N THR A 203 -8.23 0.71 3.87
CA THR A 203 -7.22 1.58 4.47
C THR A 203 -7.49 1.83 5.97
N ALA A 204 -8.74 2.11 6.35
CA ALA A 204 -9.09 2.30 7.75
C ALA A 204 -8.99 0.99 8.55
N TYR A 205 -9.54 -0.10 8.02
CA TYR A 205 -9.51 -1.41 8.66
C TYR A 205 -8.07 -1.92 8.85
N ASP A 206 -7.25 -1.87 7.79
CA ASP A 206 -5.87 -2.38 7.87
C ASP A 206 -5.00 -1.51 8.75
N THR A 207 -5.21 -0.19 8.79
CA THR A 207 -4.56 0.69 9.79
C THR A 207 -4.91 0.25 11.21
N GLN A 208 -6.19 0.00 11.51
CA GLN A 208 -6.59 -0.48 12.83
C GLN A 208 -6.02 -1.86 13.15
N LYS A 209 -6.04 -2.76 12.19
CA LYS A 209 -5.47 -4.11 12.32
C LYS A 209 -3.98 -4.06 12.63
N ILE A 210 -3.21 -3.24 11.89
CA ILE A 210 -1.76 -3.07 12.09
C ILE A 210 -1.49 -2.47 13.47
N LYS A 211 -2.24 -1.45 13.88
CA LYS A 211 -2.17 -0.89 15.23
C LYS A 211 -2.35 -1.97 16.29
N ASN A 212 -3.34 -2.85 16.13
CA ASN A 212 -3.66 -3.91 17.07
C ASN A 212 -2.65 -5.07 17.06
N MET A 213 -1.78 -5.16 16.03
CA MET A 213 -0.68 -6.14 16.00
C MET A 213 0.49 -5.77 16.91
N TYR A 214 0.58 -4.54 17.41
CA TYR A 214 1.63 -4.10 18.31
C TYR A 214 1.50 -4.81 19.67
N ALA A 215 2.61 -5.34 20.18
CA ALA A 215 2.71 -5.88 21.51
C ALA A 215 4.01 -5.40 22.17
N VAL A 216 3.93 -4.92 23.43
CA VAL A 216 5.10 -4.45 24.20
C VAL A 216 6.13 -5.57 24.39
N SER A 217 5.68 -6.83 24.40
CA SER A 217 6.54 -8.01 24.53
C SER A 217 7.29 -8.39 23.27
N ASP A 218 7.01 -7.75 22.13
CA ASP A 218 7.69 -8.07 20.87
C ASP A 218 9.18 -7.73 20.95
N THR A 219 10.01 -8.67 20.52
CA THR A 219 11.44 -8.37 20.30
C THR A 219 11.60 -7.40 19.13
N GLY A 220 12.74 -6.70 19.05
CA GLY A 220 13.02 -5.80 17.94
C GLY A 220 12.95 -6.50 16.56
N GLU A 221 13.27 -7.78 16.50
CA GLU A 221 13.17 -8.62 15.31
C GLU A 221 11.71 -8.84 14.89
N VAL A 222 10.83 -9.24 15.83
CA VAL A 222 9.41 -9.46 15.58
C VAL A 222 8.72 -8.15 15.20
N MET A 223 8.98 -7.08 15.95
CA MET A 223 8.46 -5.74 15.66
C MET A 223 8.89 -5.25 14.28
N GLY A 224 10.16 -5.50 13.89
CA GLY A 224 10.67 -5.16 12.55
C GLY A 224 9.91 -5.87 11.45
N LYS A 225 9.68 -7.18 11.57
CA LYS A 225 8.89 -7.97 10.61
C LYS A 225 7.44 -7.51 10.53
N LYS A 226 6.79 -7.27 11.68
CA LYS A 226 5.42 -6.73 11.73
C LYS A 226 5.32 -5.35 11.05
N ALA A 227 6.30 -4.47 11.28
CA ALA A 227 6.33 -3.15 10.66
C ALA A 227 6.46 -3.22 9.13
N VAL A 228 7.33 -4.10 8.60
CA VAL A 228 7.49 -4.29 7.15
C VAL A 228 6.23 -4.88 6.53
N MET A 229 5.59 -5.88 7.17
CA MET A 229 4.34 -6.45 6.66
C MET A 229 3.19 -5.47 6.73
N GLY A 230 3.09 -4.68 7.81
CA GLY A 230 2.11 -3.59 7.90
C GLY A 230 2.32 -2.54 6.80
N ALA A 231 3.57 -2.17 6.54
CA ALA A 231 3.91 -1.25 5.46
C ALA A 231 3.55 -1.81 4.08
N LEU A 232 3.79 -3.10 3.83
CA LEU A 232 3.39 -3.78 2.59
C LEU A 232 1.87 -3.75 2.41
N THR A 233 1.10 -4.03 3.46
CA THR A 233 -0.37 -3.99 3.41
C THR A 233 -0.87 -2.60 3.06
N LEU A 234 -0.44 -1.56 3.80
CA LEU A 234 -0.86 -0.17 3.52
C LEU A 234 -0.36 0.34 2.16
N TYR A 235 0.82 -0.10 1.72
CA TYR A 235 1.34 0.19 0.39
C TYR A 235 0.42 -0.38 -0.69
N LEU A 236 -0.03 -1.62 -0.56
CA LEU A 236 -0.94 -2.25 -1.51
C LEU A 236 -2.30 -1.54 -1.54
N ASP A 237 -2.84 -1.16 -0.39
CA ASP A 237 -4.07 -0.36 -0.31
C ASP A 237 -3.92 0.97 -1.05
N PHE A 238 -2.81 1.67 -0.82
CA PHE A 238 -2.53 2.95 -1.47
C PHE A 238 -2.42 2.81 -2.99
N ILE A 239 -1.64 1.86 -3.48
CA ILE A 239 -1.43 1.67 -4.92
C ILE A 239 -2.73 1.24 -5.62
N ASN A 240 -3.51 0.35 -5.00
CA ASN A 240 -4.79 -0.06 -5.57
C ASN A 240 -5.80 1.10 -5.58
N LEU A 241 -5.90 1.87 -4.49
CA LEU A 241 -6.72 3.08 -4.44
C LEU A 241 -6.29 4.09 -5.52
N PHE A 242 -4.99 4.32 -5.66
CA PHE A 242 -4.44 5.20 -6.68
C PHE A 242 -4.82 4.75 -8.10
N ILE A 243 -4.67 3.45 -8.41
CA ILE A 243 -5.04 2.90 -9.72
C ILE A 243 -6.54 3.06 -9.98
N MET A 244 -7.40 2.79 -8.99
CA MET A 244 -8.86 2.94 -9.15
C MET A 244 -9.26 4.41 -9.34
N LEU A 245 -8.66 5.34 -8.57
CA LEU A 245 -8.87 6.78 -8.76
C LEU A 245 -8.35 7.27 -10.11
N LEU A 246 -7.20 6.75 -10.56
CA LEU A 246 -6.64 7.12 -11.85
C LEU A 246 -7.51 6.64 -13.03
N ARG A 247 -8.16 5.49 -12.89
CA ARG A 247 -9.14 4.98 -13.85
C ARG A 247 -10.37 5.88 -13.97
N LEU A 248 -10.80 6.51 -12.85
CA LEU A 248 -11.98 7.38 -12.82
C LEU A 248 -11.69 8.82 -13.25
N PHE A 249 -10.57 9.37 -12.78
CA PHE A 249 -10.26 10.79 -12.91
C PHE A 249 -9.04 11.07 -13.80
N GLY A 250 -8.37 10.01 -14.26
CA GLY A 250 -7.17 10.14 -15.08
C GLY A 250 -7.50 10.56 -16.50
N GLN A 251 -6.78 11.56 -17.01
CA GLN A 251 -6.84 11.99 -18.39
C GLN A 251 -5.85 11.16 -19.22
N ARG A 252 -6.38 10.38 -20.15
CA ARG A 252 -5.56 9.61 -21.08
C ARG A 252 -4.89 10.53 -22.12
N ARG A 253 -3.73 10.10 -22.61
CA ARG A 253 -3.01 10.79 -23.69
C ARG A 253 -3.70 10.58 -25.02
#